data_6df0f9b6bd0df0cadd413bc93d1db48d
#
_entry.id   6df0f9b6bd0df0cadd413bc93d1db48d
#
_cell.length_a   1.000
_cell.length_b   1.000
_cell.length_c   1.000
_cell.angle_alpha   90.00
_cell.angle_beta   90.00
_cell.angle_gamma   90.00
#
_symmetry.space_group_name_H-M   'P 1'
#
loop_
_entity.id
_entity.type
_entity.pdbx_description
1 polymer ?
#
loop_
_entity_poly.entity_id
_entity_poly.type
_entity_poly.pdbx_seq_one_letter_code
_entity_poly.pdbx_strand_id
1 'polypeptide(L)'
;MSEEEKGFVIKDRRSFDERGGLKENQEETAKAEPKASQEPREAPKTDAGKTGSEQETRPPLPEVNFSSLILSLSSSSLYHLGEVPDPETGEKKKDLALAKHAIDTISMLKEKTVGNLTEEEQRFIESVLTDLRWRYVKAK
;
A
#
# COMPACT_ATOMS: atom_id res chain seq x y z
N MET A 1 11.17 -54.75 6.13
CA MET A 1 11.72 -53.37 5.97
C MET A 1 10.58 -52.47 5.53
N SER A 2 9.96 -51.83 6.48
CA SER A 2 8.77 -51.01 6.25
C SER A 2 9.23 -49.55 6.26
N GLU A 3 9.21 -48.93 5.11
CA GLU A 3 9.38 -47.48 5.00
C GLU A 3 8.06 -46.81 5.38
N GLU A 4 8.03 -46.17 6.54
CA GLU A 4 6.95 -45.32 6.97
C GLU A 4 7.04 -44.00 6.18
N GLU A 5 6.20 -43.84 5.18
CA GLU A 5 5.94 -42.56 4.53
C GLU A 5 5.28 -41.64 5.54
N LYS A 6 6.05 -40.65 6.06
CA LYS A 6 5.51 -39.54 6.82
C LYS A 6 4.73 -38.62 5.89
N GLY A 7 3.43 -38.84 5.81
CA GLY A 7 2.49 -37.99 5.11
C GLY A 7 2.54 -36.58 5.65
N PHE A 8 2.81 -35.64 4.76
CA PHE A 8 2.79 -34.19 5.03
C PHE A 8 1.34 -33.75 5.21
N VAL A 9 0.95 -33.40 6.43
CA VAL A 9 -0.38 -32.91 6.73
C VAL A 9 -0.41 -31.39 6.46
N ILE A 10 -1.00 -31.01 5.34
CA ILE A 10 -1.28 -29.60 5.02
C ILE A 10 -2.50 -29.18 5.85
N LYS A 11 -2.27 -28.41 6.91
CA LYS A 11 -3.35 -27.81 7.69
C LYS A 11 -3.79 -26.51 6.97
N ASP A 12 -4.86 -26.60 6.21
CA ASP A 12 -5.47 -25.46 5.53
C ASP A 12 -6.00 -24.47 6.57
N ARG A 13 -5.42 -23.27 6.60
CA ARG A 13 -5.79 -22.16 7.52
C ARG A 13 -6.74 -21.16 6.87
N ARG A 14 -7.43 -21.55 5.82
CA ARG A 14 -8.41 -20.66 5.18
C ARG A 14 -9.63 -20.53 6.07
N SER A 15 -10.01 -19.31 6.37
CA SER A 15 -11.18 -18.99 7.18
C SER A 15 -12.52 -19.10 6.42
N PHE A 16 -12.47 -19.50 5.14
CA PHE A 16 -13.63 -19.62 4.27
C PHE A 16 -13.71 -21.05 3.70
N ASP A 17 -14.94 -21.54 3.53
CA ASP A 17 -15.19 -22.80 2.81
C ASP A 17 -15.23 -22.59 1.29
N GLU A 18 -15.31 -23.69 0.53
CA GLU A 18 -15.35 -23.67 -0.94
C GLU A 18 -16.58 -22.96 -1.53
N ARG A 19 -17.53 -22.53 -0.71
CA ARG A 19 -18.76 -21.80 -1.07
C ARG A 19 -18.78 -20.35 -0.56
N GLY A 20 -17.64 -19.85 0.01
CA GLY A 20 -17.50 -18.47 0.44
C GLY A 20 -18.16 -18.14 1.78
N GLY A 21 -18.52 -19.14 2.58
CA GLY A 21 -19.08 -18.95 3.92
C GLY A 21 -17.99 -18.97 5.02
N LEU A 22 -18.18 -18.18 6.07
CA LEU A 22 -17.36 -18.21 7.28
C LEU A 22 -17.61 -19.54 8.02
N LYS A 23 -16.58 -20.32 8.32
CA LYS A 23 -16.69 -21.48 9.19
C LYS A 23 -16.99 -21.02 10.61
N GLU A 24 -18.21 -21.24 11.07
CA GLU A 24 -18.58 -21.09 12.47
C GLU A 24 -17.92 -22.20 13.30
N ASN A 25 -17.06 -21.76 14.22
CA ASN A 25 -16.50 -22.66 15.22
C ASN A 25 -17.53 -22.79 16.37
N GLN A 26 -18.27 -23.88 16.36
CA GLN A 26 -19.13 -24.23 17.49
C GLN A 26 -18.28 -24.82 18.62
N GLU A 27 -18.19 -24.11 19.73
CA GLU A 27 -18.09 -24.74 21.04
C GLU A 27 -18.99 -23.99 22.04
N GLU A 28 -20.04 -24.71 22.44
CA GLU A 28 -20.94 -24.58 23.56
C GLU A 28 -20.21 -24.15 24.85
N THR A 29 -20.76 -23.41 25.77
CA THR A 29 -21.96 -23.55 26.58
C THR A 29 -22.19 -22.37 27.49
N ALA A 30 -23.40 -21.95 27.53
CA ALA A 30 -24.31 -21.78 28.68
C ALA A 30 -24.26 -20.53 29.56
N LYS A 31 -25.34 -19.76 29.43
CA LYS A 31 -26.26 -19.25 30.46
C LYS A 31 -25.88 -18.01 31.27
N ALA A 32 -26.46 -16.90 31.01
CA ALA A 32 -27.63 -16.26 31.70
C ALA A 32 -27.66 -14.75 31.44
N GLU A 33 -28.77 -14.25 30.95
CA GLU A 33 -29.24 -12.85 30.96
C GLU A 33 -29.80 -12.48 32.35
N PRO A 34 -30.26 -11.24 32.63
CA PRO A 34 -30.19 -9.96 31.91
C PRO A 34 -30.00 -8.71 32.83
N LYS A 35 -29.86 -7.54 32.23
CA LYS A 35 -30.44 -6.21 32.51
C LYS A 35 -29.48 -5.01 32.54
N ALA A 36 -29.72 -4.18 31.57
CA ALA A 36 -30.09 -2.76 31.63
C ALA A 36 -29.04 -1.70 32.03
N SER A 37 -28.88 -0.77 31.11
CA SER A 37 -28.80 0.69 31.26
C SER A 37 -27.46 1.40 31.15
N GLN A 38 -27.46 2.26 30.12
CA GLN A 38 -26.84 3.60 30.04
C GLN A 38 -25.40 3.73 29.56
N GLU A 39 -25.33 4.38 28.40
CA GLU A 39 -24.23 5.18 27.85
C GLU A 39 -23.66 6.23 28.80
N PRO A 40 -22.65 6.98 28.47
CA PRO A 40 -21.52 6.84 27.53
C PRO A 40 -20.17 7.10 28.23
N ARG A 41 -19.06 6.71 27.64
CA ARG A 41 -17.79 7.44 27.62
C ARG A 41 -16.55 6.58 27.38
N GLU A 42 -15.68 7.14 26.51
CA GLU A 42 -14.24 6.97 26.46
C GLU A 42 -13.65 5.64 26.00
N ALA A 43 -12.87 5.79 24.96
CA ALA A 43 -12.00 4.82 24.32
C ALA A 43 -11.10 4.07 25.31
N PRO A 44 -10.93 2.77 25.17
CA PRO A 44 -9.81 2.08 25.79
C PRO A 44 -8.68 1.92 24.77
N LYS A 45 -7.53 2.39 25.20
CA LYS A 45 -6.23 1.96 24.68
C LYS A 45 -6.11 0.47 24.88
N THR A 46 -6.03 -0.30 23.83
CA THR A 46 -5.58 -1.69 23.93
C THR A 46 -4.12 -1.76 23.50
N ASP A 47 -3.32 -1.89 24.54
CA ASP A 47 -1.99 -2.46 24.53
C ASP A 47 -2.10 -3.92 24.04
N ALA A 48 -1.41 -4.25 22.97
CA ALA A 48 -1.21 -5.64 22.58
C ALA A 48 0.11 -5.83 21.84
N GLY A 49 1.05 -6.38 22.59
CA GLY A 49 1.99 -7.34 22.03
C GLY A 49 3.23 -6.78 21.34
N LYS A 50 4.22 -6.51 22.15
CA LYS A 50 5.64 -6.49 21.75
C LYS A 50 5.98 -7.75 20.98
N THR A 51 6.25 -7.60 19.69
CA THR A 51 7.22 -8.44 19.00
C THR A 51 8.29 -7.48 18.48
N GLY A 52 9.48 -7.60 19.08
CA GLY A 52 10.59 -6.74 18.76
C GLY A 52 11.11 -6.98 17.35
N SER A 53 11.09 -5.97 16.55
CA SER A 53 12.04 -5.69 15.51
C SER A 53 12.22 -4.18 15.49
N GLU A 54 13.44 -3.74 15.48
CA GLU A 54 13.85 -2.34 15.39
C GLU A 54 13.11 -1.67 14.22
N GLN A 55 11.93 -1.15 14.48
CA GLN A 55 11.28 -0.19 13.61
C GLN A 55 11.96 1.15 13.87
N GLU A 56 13.02 1.42 13.10
CA GLU A 56 13.40 2.78 12.82
C GLU A 56 12.14 3.60 12.63
N THR A 57 12.07 4.76 13.26
CA THR A 57 10.96 5.71 13.23
C THR A 57 10.72 6.19 11.81
N ARG A 58 10.10 5.34 11.00
CA ARG A 58 9.64 5.75 9.67
C ARG A 58 8.47 6.71 9.85
N PRO A 59 8.45 7.83 9.14
CA PRO A 59 7.29 8.69 9.14
C PRO A 59 6.05 7.89 8.71
N PRO A 60 4.85 8.24 9.20
CA PRO A 60 3.64 7.55 8.82
C PRO A 60 3.49 7.57 7.29
N LEU A 61 3.08 6.43 6.73
CA LEU A 61 2.87 6.32 5.29
C LEU A 61 1.73 7.27 4.87
N PRO A 62 1.84 7.90 3.71
CA PRO A 62 0.79 8.75 3.18
C PRO A 62 -0.49 7.94 2.93
N GLU A 63 -1.62 8.60 3.03
CA GLU A 63 -2.92 8.01 2.74
C GLU A 63 -2.97 7.45 1.32
N VAL A 64 -3.59 6.26 1.17
CA VAL A 64 -3.71 5.60 -0.14
C VAL A 64 -4.81 6.29 -0.93
N ASN A 65 -4.43 7.10 -1.90
CA ASN A 65 -5.31 7.76 -2.85
C ASN A 65 -4.62 7.95 -4.20
N PHE A 66 -5.36 8.42 -5.20
CA PHE A 66 -4.82 8.59 -6.55
C PHE A 66 -3.65 9.61 -6.57
N SER A 67 -3.78 10.71 -5.84
CA SER A 67 -2.73 11.73 -5.77
C SER A 67 -1.44 11.20 -5.16
N SER A 68 -1.52 10.36 -4.12
CA SER A 68 -0.34 9.73 -3.50
C SER A 68 0.36 8.76 -4.46
N LEU A 69 -0.40 8.03 -5.29
CA LEU A 69 0.17 7.19 -6.34
C LEU A 69 0.94 8.01 -7.37
N ILE A 70 0.32 9.10 -7.89
CA ILE A 70 0.96 9.98 -8.86
C ILE A 70 2.21 10.64 -8.26
N LEU A 71 2.17 11.03 -6.99
CA LEU A 71 3.31 11.59 -6.28
C LEU A 71 4.47 10.59 -6.17
N SER A 72 4.19 9.32 -5.86
CA SER A 72 5.19 8.24 -5.83
C SER A 72 5.88 8.06 -7.17
N LEU A 73 5.11 8.00 -8.25
CA LEU A 73 5.65 7.87 -9.62
C LEU A 73 6.43 9.12 -10.04
N SER A 74 5.99 10.30 -9.62
CA SER A 74 6.70 11.56 -9.83
C SER A 74 8.06 11.54 -9.12
N SER A 75 8.10 11.13 -7.87
CA SER A 75 9.34 10.99 -7.09
C SER A 75 10.32 10.01 -7.74
N SER A 76 9.82 8.88 -8.24
CA SER A 76 10.61 7.92 -9.00
C SER A 76 11.17 8.53 -10.28
N SER A 77 10.37 9.34 -11.00
CA SER A 77 10.82 10.05 -12.19
C SER A 77 11.95 11.04 -11.88
N LEU A 78 11.81 11.83 -10.80
CA LEU A 78 12.82 12.79 -10.36
C LEU A 78 14.12 12.09 -9.91
N TYR A 79 13.99 10.94 -9.27
CA TYR A 79 15.13 10.11 -8.91
C TYR A 79 15.91 9.67 -10.17
N HIS A 80 15.21 9.15 -11.17
CA HIS A 80 15.85 8.73 -12.44
C HIS A 80 16.34 9.89 -13.30
N LEU A 81 15.80 11.10 -13.12
CA LEU A 81 16.36 12.33 -13.71
C LEU A 81 17.66 12.79 -13.01
N GLY A 82 17.99 12.19 -11.85
CA GLY A 82 19.16 12.56 -11.06
C GLY A 82 18.97 13.85 -10.26
N GLU A 83 17.73 14.32 -10.07
CA GLU A 83 17.45 15.50 -9.27
C GLU A 83 17.40 15.17 -7.77
N VAL A 84 16.94 13.97 -7.42
CA VAL A 84 16.86 13.46 -6.05
C VAL A 84 17.96 12.43 -5.85
N PRO A 85 18.76 12.53 -4.77
CA PRO A 85 19.76 11.52 -4.46
C PRO A 85 19.11 10.22 -3.98
N ASP A 86 19.83 9.12 -4.17
CA ASP A 86 19.48 7.83 -3.62
C ASP A 86 19.45 7.89 -2.09
N PRO A 87 18.36 7.46 -1.43
CA PRO A 87 18.27 7.51 0.03
C PRO A 87 19.28 6.60 0.75
N GLU A 88 19.78 5.56 0.09
CA GLU A 88 20.73 4.62 0.68
C GLU A 88 22.18 5.01 0.43
N THR A 89 22.49 5.44 -0.80
CA THR A 89 23.88 5.73 -1.20
C THR A 89 24.21 7.23 -1.21
N GLY A 90 23.20 8.10 -1.19
CA GLY A 90 23.36 9.56 -1.32
C GLY A 90 23.83 10.00 -2.72
N GLU A 91 23.99 9.08 -3.65
CA GLU A 91 24.44 9.36 -5.00
C GLU A 91 23.28 9.76 -5.92
N LYS A 92 23.56 10.69 -6.81
CA LYS A 92 22.62 11.06 -7.88
C LYS A 92 22.92 10.22 -9.13
N LYS A 93 22.02 9.29 -9.43
CA LYS A 93 22.11 8.47 -10.64
C LYS A 93 21.10 8.94 -11.67
N LYS A 94 21.59 9.24 -12.86
CA LYS A 94 20.72 9.67 -13.96
C LYS A 94 20.50 8.50 -14.92
N ASP A 95 19.22 8.13 -15.10
CA ASP A 95 18.78 7.14 -16.09
C ASP A 95 17.58 7.68 -16.87
N LEU A 96 17.87 8.26 -18.03
CA LEU A 96 16.82 8.87 -18.86
C LEU A 96 15.81 7.87 -19.42
N ALA A 97 16.20 6.60 -19.57
CA ALA A 97 15.28 5.57 -20.05
C ALA A 97 14.24 5.23 -18.99
N LEU A 98 14.68 5.04 -17.75
CA LEU A 98 13.77 4.80 -16.60
C LEU A 98 12.96 6.05 -16.29
N ALA A 99 13.54 7.24 -16.36
CA ALA A 99 12.80 8.50 -16.20
C ALA A 99 11.67 8.61 -17.22
N LYS A 100 11.97 8.35 -18.50
CA LYS A 100 10.94 8.35 -19.55
C LYS A 100 9.86 7.31 -19.29
N HIS A 101 10.23 6.10 -18.92
CA HIS A 101 9.28 5.04 -18.60
C HIS A 101 8.31 5.44 -17.47
N ALA A 102 8.81 6.06 -16.41
CA ALA A 102 7.96 6.52 -15.30
C ALA A 102 7.03 7.65 -15.76
N ILE A 103 7.49 8.61 -16.56
CA ILE A 103 6.66 9.68 -17.14
C ILE A 103 5.58 9.11 -18.07
N ASP A 104 5.94 8.16 -18.91
CA ASP A 104 4.99 7.49 -19.82
C ASP A 104 3.94 6.70 -19.04
N THR A 105 4.32 6.09 -17.90
CA THR A 105 3.39 5.42 -16.99
C THR A 105 2.36 6.39 -16.42
N ILE A 106 2.78 7.58 -15.97
CA ILE A 106 1.84 8.62 -15.48
C ILE A 106 0.93 9.08 -16.63
N SER A 107 1.47 9.23 -17.83
CA SER A 107 0.68 9.61 -19.01
C SER A 107 -0.38 8.57 -19.36
N MET A 108 -0.03 7.30 -19.32
CA MET A 108 -0.96 6.18 -19.52
C MET A 108 -2.06 6.17 -18.44
N LEU A 109 -1.70 6.40 -17.18
CA LEU A 109 -2.68 6.49 -16.09
C LEU A 109 -3.66 7.63 -16.32
N LYS A 110 -3.20 8.82 -16.76
CA LYS A 110 -4.07 9.94 -17.12
C LYS A 110 -5.12 9.52 -18.17
N GLU A 111 -4.70 8.80 -19.21
CA GLU A 111 -5.60 8.34 -20.27
C GLU A 111 -6.59 7.28 -19.77
N LYS A 112 -6.13 6.34 -18.95
CA LYS A 112 -6.95 5.23 -18.43
C LYS A 112 -7.95 5.65 -17.38
N THR A 113 -7.77 6.79 -16.73
CA THR A 113 -8.63 7.29 -15.65
C THR A 113 -9.56 8.42 -16.09
N VAL A 114 -9.65 8.70 -17.39
CA VAL A 114 -10.57 9.72 -17.93
C VAL A 114 -12.00 9.47 -17.45
N GLY A 115 -12.61 10.49 -16.87
CA GLY A 115 -13.98 10.44 -16.33
C GLY A 115 -14.09 9.87 -14.91
N ASN A 116 -13.00 9.35 -14.32
CA ASN A 116 -12.98 8.81 -12.95
C ASN A 116 -12.22 9.68 -11.97
N LEU A 117 -11.60 10.77 -12.43
CA LEU A 117 -10.85 11.70 -11.59
C LEU A 117 -11.71 12.87 -11.15
N THR A 118 -11.47 13.36 -9.94
CA THR A 118 -11.97 14.67 -9.52
C THR A 118 -11.25 15.79 -10.30
N GLU A 119 -11.81 16.98 -10.31
CA GLU A 119 -11.16 18.13 -10.97
C GLU A 119 -9.77 18.42 -10.38
N GLU A 120 -9.62 18.23 -9.08
CA GLU A 120 -8.34 18.44 -8.38
C GLU A 120 -7.30 17.40 -8.82
N GLU A 121 -7.66 16.13 -8.86
CA GLU A 121 -6.80 15.04 -9.32
C GLU A 121 -6.40 15.21 -10.78
N GLN A 122 -7.33 15.66 -11.63
CA GLN A 122 -7.05 15.92 -13.03
C GLN A 122 -6.04 17.06 -13.19
N ARG A 123 -6.24 18.17 -12.51
CA ARG A 123 -5.30 19.31 -12.52
C ARG A 123 -3.93 18.91 -11.98
N PHE A 124 -3.92 18.08 -10.92
CA PHE A 124 -2.69 17.61 -10.32
C PHE A 124 -1.86 16.77 -11.27
N ILE A 125 -2.45 15.73 -11.91
CA ILE A 125 -1.71 14.88 -12.87
C ILE A 125 -1.22 15.64 -14.09
N GLU A 126 -1.99 16.64 -14.57
CA GLU A 126 -1.59 17.51 -15.68
C GLU A 126 -0.39 18.37 -15.33
N SER A 127 -0.41 18.97 -14.16
CA SER A 127 0.70 19.78 -13.64
C SER A 127 1.97 18.94 -13.49
N VAL A 128 1.86 17.75 -12.87
CA VAL A 128 2.98 16.82 -12.69
C VAL A 128 3.57 16.40 -14.03
N LEU A 129 2.75 16.01 -15.01
CA LEU A 129 3.22 15.62 -16.34
C LEU A 129 3.93 16.75 -17.07
N THR A 130 3.42 17.99 -16.96
CA THR A 130 4.03 19.16 -17.58
C THR A 130 5.42 19.42 -16.99
N ASP A 131 5.53 19.41 -15.66
CA ASP A 131 6.79 19.64 -14.97
C ASP A 131 7.82 18.53 -15.28
N LEU A 132 7.43 17.28 -15.19
CA LEU A 132 8.33 16.15 -15.45
C LEU A 132 8.82 16.10 -16.90
N ARG A 133 7.95 16.40 -17.87
CA ARG A 133 8.33 16.48 -19.29
C ARG A 133 9.32 17.62 -19.54
N TRP A 134 9.11 18.76 -18.92
CA TRP A 134 10.02 19.88 -19.02
C TRP A 134 11.41 19.54 -18.44
N ARG A 135 11.44 18.93 -17.25
CA ARG A 135 12.68 18.46 -16.61
C ARG A 135 13.39 17.40 -17.44
N TYR A 136 12.64 16.46 -18.02
CA TYR A 136 13.20 15.44 -18.89
C TYR A 136 13.88 16.05 -20.12
N VAL A 137 13.25 17.02 -20.78
CA VAL A 137 13.84 17.71 -21.93
C VAL A 137 15.11 18.47 -21.53
N LYS A 138 15.11 19.13 -20.38
CA LYS A 138 16.27 19.83 -19.85
C LYS A 138 17.41 18.89 -19.43
N ALA A 139 17.08 17.70 -19.00
CA ALA A 139 18.05 16.69 -18.58
C ALA A 139 18.68 15.92 -19.75
N LYS A 140 18.11 15.99 -20.94
CA LYS A 140 18.56 15.31 -22.16
C LYS A 140 19.76 16.00 -22.79
#